data_903598f164cc8b5a423eeea7fca60a44
#
_entry.id   903598f164cc8b5a423eeea7fca60a44
#
_cell.length_a   1.000
_cell.length_b   1.000
_cell.length_c   1.000
_cell.angle_alpha   90.00
_cell.angle_beta   90.00
_cell.angle_gamma   90.00
#
_symmetry.space_group_name_H-M   'P 1'
#
loop_
_entity.id
_entity.type
_entity.pdbx_description
1 polymer ?
#
loop_
_entity_poly.entity_id
_entity_poly.type
_entity_poly.pdbx_seq_one_letter_code
_entity_poly.pdbx_strand_id
1 'polypeptide(L)'
;MIYVILEGRLGNQLFMYSHARKLQEQNPGQEIVIDDVMVHKLGYENRLPAYHLENVRYVHDRKILHFPRMLRSYAAYMLYRLRRKPLNAMQRFAMEKSRIERNARAGVRLCENGYIDFPQRFEGDLLVAGYYQSDKYFKGIEPELRGLFSLKDDPRLSEYPGIDQIRDRNSVCLSIKVQHNVGNGPYDVCNAGYWQEAIDYIRKNVENPLFFICSDNVDYVKEHLIDTSKYDVISQSCDFEVEESLAVMGMCKHFIIGNTTFGWWAQFLNGSDDKIVVAPSRWMNVEMPIDIYQDNWHLIEV
;
A
#
# COMPACT_ATOMS: atom_id res chain seq x y z
N MET A 1 -2.30 -16.84 -17.69
CA MET A 1 -2.16 -16.51 -16.26
C MET A 1 -1.55 -15.13 -16.05
N ILE A 2 -1.77 -14.54 -14.91
CA ILE A 2 -1.15 -13.28 -14.46
C ILE A 2 -0.13 -13.64 -13.39
N TYR A 3 1.16 -13.56 -13.76
CA TYR A 3 2.28 -13.92 -12.87
C TYR A 3 2.86 -12.67 -12.23
N VAL A 4 2.69 -12.50 -10.93
CA VAL A 4 3.08 -11.34 -10.16
C VAL A 4 4.37 -11.61 -9.41
N ILE A 5 5.42 -10.83 -9.67
CA ILE A 5 6.65 -10.86 -8.86
C ILE A 5 6.41 -9.94 -7.66
N LEU A 6 6.10 -10.54 -6.52
CA LEU A 6 5.78 -9.82 -5.30
C LEU A 6 7.04 -9.22 -4.65
N GLU A 7 6.96 -7.95 -4.26
CA GLU A 7 8.05 -7.23 -3.59
C GLU A 7 7.50 -6.33 -2.47
N GLY A 8 8.31 -6.07 -1.46
CA GLY A 8 7.99 -5.13 -0.39
C GLY A 8 7.11 -5.72 0.72
N ARG A 9 6.63 -4.83 1.60
CA ARG A 9 5.77 -5.15 2.74
C ARG A 9 4.29 -5.11 2.35
N LEU A 10 3.40 -5.44 3.29
CA LEU A 10 1.96 -5.61 3.08
C LEU A 10 1.33 -4.51 2.20
N GLY A 11 1.54 -3.22 2.49
CA GLY A 11 0.93 -2.15 1.70
C GLY A 11 1.31 -2.20 0.21
N ASN A 12 2.55 -2.57 -0.13
CA ASN A 12 2.97 -2.78 -1.52
C ASN A 12 2.35 -4.05 -2.11
N GLN A 13 2.28 -5.11 -1.32
CA GLN A 13 1.68 -6.38 -1.75
C GLN A 13 0.19 -6.21 -2.11
N LEU A 14 -0.53 -5.41 -1.34
CA LEU A 14 -1.94 -5.09 -1.63
C LEU A 14 -2.10 -4.31 -2.94
N PHE A 15 -1.24 -3.33 -3.25
CA PHE A 15 -1.26 -2.62 -4.52
C PHE A 15 -1.00 -3.57 -5.71
N MET A 16 0.01 -4.42 -5.59
CA MET A 16 0.38 -5.37 -6.63
C MET A 16 -0.74 -6.39 -6.89
N TYR A 17 -1.34 -6.92 -5.82
CA TYR A 17 -2.49 -7.82 -5.94
C TYR A 17 -3.69 -7.11 -6.55
N SER A 18 -4.02 -5.91 -6.10
CA SER A 18 -5.18 -5.14 -6.61
C SER A 18 -5.08 -4.88 -8.11
N HIS A 19 -3.89 -4.54 -8.60
CA HIS A 19 -3.65 -4.44 -10.04
C HIS A 19 -3.86 -5.78 -10.74
N ALA A 20 -3.32 -6.87 -10.22
CA ALA A 20 -3.48 -8.20 -10.80
C ALA A 20 -4.96 -8.65 -10.78
N ARG A 21 -5.72 -8.34 -9.73
CA ARG A 21 -7.14 -8.64 -9.62
C ARG A 21 -7.96 -7.85 -10.66
N LYS A 22 -7.65 -6.56 -10.86
CA LYS A 22 -8.27 -5.76 -11.92
C LYS A 22 -7.99 -6.32 -13.31
N LEU A 23 -6.78 -6.78 -13.55
CA LEU A 23 -6.44 -7.46 -14.80
C LEU A 23 -7.21 -8.77 -14.99
N GLN A 24 -7.39 -9.54 -13.92
CA GLN A 24 -8.16 -10.78 -13.94
C GLN A 24 -9.65 -10.51 -14.25
N GLU A 25 -10.23 -9.49 -13.62
CA GLU A 25 -11.61 -9.07 -13.90
C GLU A 25 -11.82 -8.75 -15.38
N GLN A 26 -10.87 -8.05 -15.99
CA GLN A 26 -10.92 -7.66 -17.41
C GLN A 26 -10.56 -8.78 -18.40
N ASN A 27 -9.92 -9.84 -17.91
CA ASN A 27 -9.49 -11.00 -18.70
C ASN A 27 -9.97 -12.30 -18.02
N PRO A 28 -11.26 -12.62 -18.11
CA PRO A 28 -11.84 -13.78 -17.44
C PRO A 28 -11.13 -15.09 -17.79
N GLY A 29 -11.00 -15.98 -16.80
CA GLY A 29 -10.31 -17.26 -16.95
C GLY A 29 -8.81 -17.21 -16.70
N GLN A 30 -8.23 -16.04 -16.41
CA GLN A 30 -6.84 -15.93 -16.00
C GLN A 30 -6.68 -16.29 -14.50
N GLU A 31 -5.69 -17.11 -14.19
CA GLU A 31 -5.26 -17.39 -12.81
C GLU A 31 -4.24 -16.33 -12.37
N ILE A 32 -4.29 -15.90 -11.10
CA ILE A 32 -3.23 -15.08 -10.50
C ILE A 32 -2.21 -16.01 -9.82
N VAL A 33 -0.94 -15.87 -10.20
CA VAL A 33 0.19 -16.58 -9.60
C VAL A 33 1.11 -15.58 -8.91
N ILE A 34 1.29 -15.72 -7.61
CA ILE A 34 2.11 -14.83 -6.78
C ILE A 34 3.48 -15.50 -6.54
N ASP A 35 4.54 -14.91 -7.08
CA ASP A 35 5.94 -15.27 -6.79
C ASP A 35 6.45 -14.39 -5.64
N ASP A 36 6.61 -14.95 -4.45
CA ASP A 36 7.05 -14.25 -3.25
C ASP A 36 8.54 -14.41 -2.91
N VAL A 37 9.31 -15.01 -3.81
CA VAL A 37 10.75 -15.23 -3.61
C VAL A 37 11.50 -13.94 -3.29
N MET A 38 11.11 -12.80 -3.90
CA MET A 38 11.77 -11.52 -3.63
C MET A 38 11.41 -10.96 -2.26
N VAL A 39 10.18 -11.15 -1.80
CA VAL A 39 9.72 -10.78 -0.45
C VAL A 39 10.60 -11.46 0.61
N HIS A 40 10.77 -12.77 0.52
CA HIS A 40 11.61 -13.55 1.43
C HIS A 40 13.11 -13.18 1.35
N LYS A 41 13.63 -12.93 0.15
CA LYS A 41 15.03 -12.48 -0.02
C LYS A 41 15.32 -11.14 0.62
N LEU A 42 14.32 -10.27 0.74
CA LEU A 42 14.43 -8.97 1.39
C LEU A 42 14.18 -9.05 2.91
N GLY A 43 13.95 -10.25 3.46
CA GLY A 43 13.68 -10.48 4.87
C GLY A 43 12.25 -10.08 5.28
N TYR A 44 11.32 -10.05 4.31
CA TYR A 44 9.91 -9.78 4.57
C TYR A 44 9.08 -11.07 4.47
N GLU A 45 7.81 -10.97 4.81
CA GLU A 45 6.84 -12.05 4.68
C GLU A 45 5.78 -11.72 3.64
N ASN A 46 5.29 -12.74 2.95
CA ASN A 46 4.10 -12.63 2.14
C ASN A 46 2.87 -12.67 3.07
N ARG A 47 2.19 -11.54 3.18
CA ARG A 47 1.03 -11.35 4.06
C ARG A 47 -0.31 -11.52 3.34
N LEU A 48 -0.31 -11.70 2.02
CA LEU A 48 -1.54 -11.93 1.24
C LEU A 48 -2.33 -13.18 1.65
N PRO A 49 -1.70 -14.29 2.11
CA PRO A 49 -2.46 -15.46 2.57
C PRO A 49 -3.36 -15.24 3.79
N ALA A 50 -3.16 -14.15 4.56
CA ALA A 50 -4.06 -13.78 5.66
C ALA A 50 -5.45 -13.35 5.17
N TYR A 51 -5.56 -12.95 3.90
CA TYR A 51 -6.82 -12.59 3.26
C TYR A 51 -7.36 -13.76 2.44
N HIS A 52 -8.67 -13.93 2.41
CA HIS A 52 -9.34 -15.01 1.66
C HIS A 52 -9.41 -14.68 0.17
N LEU A 53 -8.25 -14.73 -0.50
CA LEU A 53 -8.12 -14.43 -1.92
C LEU A 53 -8.44 -15.67 -2.77
N GLU A 54 -9.46 -15.56 -3.60
CA GLU A 54 -9.88 -16.67 -4.48
C GLU A 54 -9.03 -16.73 -5.76
N ASN A 55 -8.85 -17.95 -6.29
CA ASN A 55 -8.13 -18.21 -7.55
C ASN A 55 -6.70 -17.64 -7.58
N VAL A 56 -6.01 -17.70 -6.44
CA VAL A 56 -4.61 -17.31 -6.29
C VAL A 56 -3.76 -18.53 -5.98
N ARG A 57 -2.66 -18.67 -6.69
CA ARG A 57 -1.63 -19.66 -6.41
C ARG A 57 -0.33 -19.00 -5.98
N TYR A 58 0.27 -19.48 -4.91
CA TYR A 58 1.53 -18.97 -4.39
C TYR A 58 2.70 -19.85 -4.84
N VAL A 59 3.83 -19.21 -5.20
CA VAL A 59 5.06 -19.85 -5.65
C VAL A 59 6.22 -19.31 -4.81
N HIS A 60 6.83 -20.21 -4.02
CA HIS A 60 7.90 -19.88 -3.07
C HIS A 60 9.30 -20.20 -3.61
N ASP A 61 9.37 -20.85 -4.75
CA ASP A 61 10.60 -21.15 -5.45
C ASP A 61 10.52 -20.63 -6.90
N ARG A 62 11.62 -20.09 -7.41
CA ARG A 62 11.67 -19.58 -8.79
C ARG A 62 11.68 -20.69 -9.84
N LYS A 63 10.80 -21.65 -9.71
CA LYS A 63 10.61 -22.65 -10.74
C LYS A 63 9.80 -22.08 -11.92
N ILE A 64 10.19 -20.91 -12.40
CA ILE A 64 9.64 -20.35 -13.64
C ILE A 64 9.84 -21.32 -14.82
N LEU A 65 10.80 -22.24 -14.70
CA LEU A 65 10.96 -23.38 -15.59
C LEU A 65 9.74 -24.30 -15.64
N HIS A 66 8.89 -24.29 -14.60
CA HIS A 66 7.59 -24.96 -14.62
C HIS A 66 6.56 -24.25 -15.51
N PHE A 67 6.88 -23.03 -15.97
CA PHE A 67 6.06 -22.24 -16.87
C PHE A 67 6.84 -21.92 -18.16
N PRO A 68 7.05 -22.87 -19.07
CA PRO A 68 7.87 -22.64 -20.28
C PRO A 68 7.41 -21.44 -21.10
N ARG A 69 6.09 -21.14 -21.08
CA ARG A 69 5.48 -19.99 -21.77
C ARG A 69 5.95 -18.65 -21.20
N MET A 70 6.40 -18.62 -19.93
CA MET A 70 6.87 -17.42 -19.24
C MET A 70 8.37 -17.12 -19.46
N LEU A 71 9.13 -18.00 -20.10
CA LEU A 71 10.58 -17.81 -20.29
C LEU A 71 10.90 -16.50 -21.02
N ARG A 72 10.13 -16.16 -22.05
CA ARG A 72 10.29 -14.91 -22.80
C ARG A 72 10.03 -13.69 -21.93
N SER A 73 8.93 -13.70 -21.17
CA SER A 73 8.53 -12.62 -20.26
C SER A 73 9.57 -12.45 -19.16
N TYR A 74 10.03 -13.54 -18.59
CA TYR A 74 11.07 -13.52 -17.56
C TYR A 74 12.42 -13.02 -18.09
N ALA A 75 12.83 -13.41 -19.28
CA ALA A 75 14.03 -12.90 -19.92
C ALA A 75 13.94 -11.38 -20.16
N ALA A 76 12.80 -10.89 -20.61
CA ALA A 76 12.55 -9.47 -20.78
C ALA A 76 12.60 -8.70 -19.43
N TYR A 77 12.02 -9.27 -18.38
CA TYR A 77 12.11 -8.73 -17.02
C TYR A 77 13.54 -8.72 -16.48
N MET A 78 14.31 -9.78 -16.67
CA MET A 78 15.71 -9.83 -16.25
C MET A 78 16.56 -8.79 -16.98
N LEU A 79 16.32 -8.59 -18.28
CA LEU A 79 16.97 -7.54 -19.05
C LEU A 79 16.61 -6.13 -18.56
N TYR A 80 15.35 -5.91 -18.18
CA TYR A 80 14.92 -4.69 -17.53
C TYR A 80 15.68 -4.49 -16.21
N ARG A 81 15.75 -5.49 -15.34
CA ARG A 81 16.49 -5.42 -14.06
C ARG A 81 17.96 -5.04 -14.23
N LEU A 82 18.62 -5.52 -15.26
CA LEU A 82 20.00 -5.14 -15.56
C LEU A 82 20.10 -3.67 -15.98
N ARG A 83 19.19 -3.23 -16.85
CA ARG A 83 19.20 -1.87 -17.41
C ARG A 83 18.82 -0.79 -16.41
N ARG A 84 17.99 -1.11 -15.43
CA ARG A 84 17.52 -0.15 -14.42
C ARG A 84 18.59 0.22 -13.38
N LYS A 85 19.62 -0.62 -13.18
CA LYS A 85 20.63 -0.43 -12.12
C LYS A 85 21.28 0.95 -12.08
N PRO A 86 21.75 1.52 -13.21
CA PRO A 86 22.39 2.82 -13.22
C PRO A 86 21.41 4.00 -13.23
N LEU A 87 20.10 3.76 -13.31
CA LEU A 87 19.07 4.78 -13.49
C LEU A 87 18.47 5.25 -12.17
N ASN A 88 18.20 6.55 -12.05
CA ASN A 88 17.35 7.08 -10.97
C ASN A 88 15.86 6.78 -11.22
N ALA A 89 14.98 7.14 -10.27
CA ALA A 89 13.55 6.81 -10.34
C ALA A 89 12.86 7.43 -11.58
N MET A 90 13.15 8.69 -11.89
CA MET A 90 12.58 9.38 -13.06
C MET A 90 13.04 8.74 -14.37
N GLN A 91 14.31 8.38 -14.47
CA GLN A 91 14.85 7.71 -15.67
C GLN A 91 14.28 6.31 -15.86
N ARG A 92 14.06 5.56 -14.76
CA ARG A 92 13.39 4.24 -14.81
C ARG A 92 11.97 4.39 -15.34
N PHE A 93 11.21 5.31 -14.80
CA PHE A 93 9.84 5.58 -15.24
C PHE A 93 9.77 5.98 -16.72
N ALA A 94 10.65 6.86 -17.17
CA ALA A 94 10.74 7.22 -18.57
C ALA A 94 11.08 6.02 -19.46
N MET A 95 12.00 5.14 -19.01
CA MET A 95 12.32 3.90 -19.69
C MET A 95 11.12 2.93 -19.74
N GLU A 96 10.35 2.81 -18.66
CA GLU A 96 9.15 1.98 -18.60
C GLU A 96 8.10 2.48 -19.59
N LYS A 97 7.79 3.77 -19.55
CA LYS A 97 6.85 4.43 -20.50
C LYS A 97 7.25 4.27 -21.95
N SER A 98 8.53 4.45 -22.28
CA SER A 98 9.02 4.35 -23.66
C SER A 98 8.97 2.93 -24.25
N ARG A 99 8.70 1.93 -23.42
CA ARG A 99 8.75 0.50 -23.81
C ARG A 99 7.45 -0.26 -23.61
N ILE A 100 6.33 0.42 -23.38
CA ILE A 100 5.02 -0.20 -23.12
C ILE A 100 4.69 -1.25 -24.19
N GLU A 101 4.72 -0.88 -25.47
CA GLU A 101 4.38 -1.80 -26.57
C GLU A 101 5.36 -2.97 -26.70
N ARG A 102 6.66 -2.70 -26.54
CA ARG A 102 7.69 -3.72 -26.60
C ARG A 102 7.53 -4.74 -25.47
N ASN A 103 7.29 -4.24 -24.25
CA ASN A 103 7.06 -5.04 -23.06
C ASN A 103 5.76 -5.84 -23.19
N ALA A 104 4.68 -5.23 -23.69
CA ALA A 104 3.42 -5.93 -23.95
C ALA A 104 3.59 -7.09 -24.92
N ARG A 105 4.32 -6.89 -26.05
CA ARG A 105 4.64 -7.98 -26.97
C ARG A 105 5.47 -9.10 -26.34
N ALA A 106 6.24 -8.80 -25.31
CA ALA A 106 6.99 -9.79 -24.53
C ALA A 106 6.17 -10.44 -23.41
N GLY A 107 4.92 -10.03 -23.19
CA GLY A 107 4.07 -10.49 -22.10
C GLY A 107 4.53 -9.95 -20.74
N VAL A 108 4.96 -8.69 -20.67
CA VAL A 108 5.47 -8.06 -19.43
C VAL A 108 4.83 -6.70 -19.21
N ARG A 109 4.44 -6.41 -17.96
CA ARG A 109 4.10 -5.08 -17.46
C ARG A 109 5.07 -4.67 -16.36
N LEU A 110 5.62 -3.47 -16.49
CA LEU A 110 6.61 -2.93 -15.58
C LEU A 110 6.23 -1.51 -15.19
N CYS A 111 5.98 -1.27 -13.89
CA CYS A 111 5.83 0.05 -13.31
C CYS A 111 6.30 0.05 -11.86
N GLU A 112 7.51 0.56 -11.60
CA GLU A 112 8.02 0.66 -10.24
C GLU A 112 7.33 1.79 -9.46
N ASN A 113 7.16 2.95 -10.09
CA ASN A 113 6.61 4.13 -9.43
C ASN A 113 5.73 4.91 -10.41
N GLY A 114 4.79 5.71 -9.85
CA GLY A 114 3.88 6.52 -10.64
C GLY A 114 2.80 5.70 -11.36
N TYR A 115 2.20 6.31 -12.36
CA TYR A 115 1.13 5.70 -13.13
C TYR A 115 1.50 5.63 -14.62
N ILE A 116 1.29 4.45 -15.19
CA ILE A 116 1.38 4.19 -16.63
C ILE A 116 0.04 3.62 -17.08
N ASP A 117 -0.58 4.25 -18.05
CA ASP A 117 -1.81 3.74 -18.67
C ASP A 117 -1.47 2.56 -19.59
N PHE A 118 -1.73 1.36 -19.12
CA PHE A 118 -1.49 0.13 -19.87
C PHE A 118 -2.75 -0.32 -20.61
N PRO A 119 -2.61 -0.98 -21.78
CA PRO A 119 -3.72 -1.69 -22.41
C PRO A 119 -4.37 -2.66 -21.40
N GLN A 120 -5.67 -2.59 -21.22
CA GLN A 120 -6.37 -3.37 -20.20
C GLN A 120 -6.42 -4.87 -20.56
N ARG A 121 -6.55 -5.19 -21.84
CA ARG A 121 -6.56 -6.57 -22.33
C ARG A 121 -5.16 -7.02 -22.77
N PHE A 122 -4.92 -8.30 -22.63
CA PHE A 122 -3.69 -8.95 -23.08
C PHE A 122 -4.00 -10.38 -23.56
N GLU A 123 -3.12 -10.92 -24.37
CA GLU A 123 -3.22 -12.30 -24.84
C GLU A 123 -2.17 -13.18 -24.16
N GLY A 124 -2.53 -14.44 -23.88
CA GLY A 124 -1.65 -15.43 -23.28
C GLY A 124 -1.33 -15.17 -21.81
N ASP A 125 -0.07 -15.34 -21.42
CA ASP A 125 0.41 -15.17 -20.06
C ASP A 125 1.09 -13.81 -19.90
N LEU A 126 0.89 -13.17 -18.75
CA LEU A 126 1.42 -11.84 -18.43
C LEU A 126 2.26 -11.88 -17.15
N LEU A 127 3.49 -11.39 -17.21
CA LEU A 127 4.34 -11.11 -16.06
C LEU A 127 4.13 -9.66 -15.63
N VAL A 128 3.82 -9.47 -14.34
CA VAL A 128 3.60 -8.17 -13.71
C VAL A 128 4.69 -7.96 -12.65
N ALA A 129 5.43 -6.84 -12.75
CA ALA A 129 6.45 -6.47 -11.78
C ALA A 129 6.49 -4.96 -11.56
N GLY A 130 6.71 -4.53 -10.31
CA GLY A 130 6.65 -3.14 -9.86
C GLY A 130 5.56 -2.95 -8.81
N TYR A 131 5.44 -1.74 -8.26
CA TYR A 131 4.59 -1.51 -7.08
C TYR A 131 3.16 -1.08 -7.40
N TYR A 132 2.90 -0.46 -8.56
CA TYR A 132 1.56 -0.03 -8.99
C TYR A 132 0.82 0.83 -7.96
N GLN A 133 1.53 1.75 -7.32
CA GLN A 133 1.04 2.60 -6.23
C GLN A 133 0.17 3.76 -6.77
N SER A 134 -1.00 3.42 -7.30
CA SER A 134 -2.06 4.34 -7.72
C SER A 134 -3.39 3.60 -7.71
N ASP A 135 -4.46 4.24 -7.25
CA ASP A 135 -5.83 3.70 -7.30
C ASP A 135 -6.35 3.54 -8.74
N LYS A 136 -5.79 4.28 -9.69
CA LYS A 136 -6.12 4.17 -11.12
C LYS A 136 -5.90 2.76 -11.68
N TYR A 137 -4.98 1.98 -11.07
CA TYR A 137 -4.72 0.60 -11.50
C TYR A 137 -5.83 -0.40 -11.18
N PHE A 138 -6.71 -0.05 -10.25
CA PHE A 138 -7.83 -0.93 -9.85
C PHE A 138 -9.16 -0.18 -9.75
N LYS A 139 -9.26 0.93 -10.48
CA LYS A 139 -10.49 1.73 -10.54
C LYS A 139 -11.69 0.87 -11.00
N GLY A 140 -12.78 0.97 -10.24
CA GLY A 140 -14.05 0.29 -10.49
C GLY A 140 -14.20 -1.07 -9.79
N ILE A 141 -13.17 -1.54 -9.03
CA ILE A 141 -13.27 -2.72 -8.16
C ILE A 141 -12.99 -2.40 -6.68
N GLU A 142 -13.03 -1.14 -6.29
CA GLU A 142 -12.73 -0.68 -4.92
C GLU A 142 -13.62 -1.37 -3.87
N PRO A 143 -14.96 -1.52 -4.06
CA PRO A 143 -15.81 -2.21 -3.10
C PRO A 143 -15.44 -3.69 -2.94
N GLU A 144 -15.06 -4.37 -4.03
CA GLU A 144 -14.60 -5.75 -4.00
C GLU A 144 -13.30 -5.86 -3.20
N LEU A 145 -12.32 -4.99 -3.47
CA LEU A 145 -11.04 -4.99 -2.75
C LEU A 145 -11.21 -4.74 -1.25
N ARG A 146 -12.10 -3.83 -0.86
CA ARG A 146 -12.44 -3.61 0.55
C ARG A 146 -13.03 -4.86 1.20
N GLY A 147 -13.84 -5.61 0.48
CA GLY A 147 -14.36 -6.90 0.94
C GLY A 147 -13.26 -7.94 1.10
N LEU A 148 -12.41 -8.10 0.09
CA LEU A 148 -11.31 -9.08 0.08
C LEU A 148 -10.26 -8.83 1.18
N PHE A 149 -9.97 -7.56 1.47
CA PHE A 149 -8.97 -7.19 2.49
C PHE A 149 -9.57 -6.91 3.87
N SER A 150 -10.84 -7.28 4.09
CA SER A 150 -11.50 -7.12 5.38
C SER A 150 -11.23 -8.33 6.28
N LEU A 151 -10.87 -8.07 7.54
CA LEU A 151 -10.79 -9.05 8.61
C LEU A 151 -11.90 -8.82 9.65
N LYS A 152 -13.06 -8.28 9.23
CA LYS A 152 -14.13 -7.84 10.14
C LYS A 152 -14.62 -8.93 11.11
N ASP A 153 -14.57 -10.18 10.69
CA ASP A 153 -15.05 -11.33 11.44
C ASP A 153 -13.95 -12.04 12.23
N ASP A 154 -12.72 -11.48 12.28
CA ASP A 154 -11.65 -12.03 13.11
C ASP A 154 -12.01 -11.84 14.60
N PRO A 155 -12.15 -12.92 15.40
CA PRO A 155 -12.50 -12.83 16.81
C PRO A 155 -11.51 -11.95 17.62
N ARG A 156 -10.23 -11.95 17.26
CA ARG A 156 -9.19 -11.18 17.97
C ARG A 156 -9.41 -9.66 17.86
N LEU A 157 -10.03 -9.21 16.78
CA LEU A 157 -10.36 -7.79 16.63
C LEU A 157 -11.45 -7.36 17.63
N SER A 158 -12.42 -8.23 17.92
CA SER A 158 -13.49 -7.94 18.88
C SER A 158 -13.01 -7.95 20.33
N GLU A 159 -11.88 -8.60 20.61
CA GLU A 159 -11.29 -8.66 21.96
C GLU A 159 -10.42 -7.41 22.27
N TYR A 160 -10.11 -6.59 21.28
CA TYR A 160 -9.33 -5.36 21.50
C TYR A 160 -10.14 -4.33 22.30
N PRO A 161 -9.67 -3.92 23.51
CA PRO A 161 -10.47 -3.07 24.41
C PRO A 161 -10.83 -1.69 23.84
N GLY A 162 -10.12 -1.22 22.81
CA GLY A 162 -10.37 0.06 22.13
C GLY A 162 -11.35 -0.02 20.97
N ILE A 163 -11.82 -1.21 20.56
CA ILE A 163 -12.56 -1.39 19.33
C ILE A 163 -13.89 -0.63 19.32
N ASP A 164 -14.63 -0.67 20.42
CA ASP A 164 -15.91 0.03 20.54
C ASP A 164 -15.72 1.53 20.52
N GLN A 165 -14.66 2.03 21.18
CA GLN A 165 -14.33 3.46 21.15
C GLN A 165 -14.00 3.93 19.71
N ILE A 166 -13.29 3.10 18.91
CA ILE A 166 -12.97 3.40 17.52
C ILE A 166 -14.26 3.44 16.68
N ARG A 167 -15.18 2.52 16.89
CA ARG A 167 -16.45 2.45 16.13
C ARG A 167 -17.42 3.55 16.48
N ASP A 168 -17.59 3.83 17.77
CA ASP A 168 -18.67 4.66 18.28
C ASP A 168 -18.33 6.16 18.28
N ARG A 169 -17.04 6.50 18.41
CA ARG A 169 -16.58 7.89 18.50
C ARG A 169 -16.11 8.44 17.14
N ASN A 170 -15.79 9.71 17.08
CA ASN A 170 -15.12 10.34 15.95
C ASN A 170 -13.63 9.97 15.95
N SER A 171 -13.36 8.74 15.62
CA SER A 171 -12.00 8.18 15.65
C SER A 171 -11.16 8.64 14.47
N VAL A 172 -9.91 8.98 14.77
CA VAL A 172 -8.92 9.47 13.81
C VAL A 172 -7.68 8.58 13.87
N CYS A 173 -7.41 7.84 12.82
CA CYS A 173 -6.21 7.03 12.71
C CYS A 173 -4.97 7.92 12.50
N LEU A 174 -3.96 7.78 13.35
CA LEU A 174 -2.61 8.33 13.19
C LEU A 174 -1.68 7.22 12.71
N SER A 175 -1.41 7.17 11.40
CA SER A 175 -0.54 6.15 10.80
C SER A 175 0.90 6.65 10.72
N ILE A 176 1.74 6.25 11.67
CA ILE A 176 3.09 6.79 11.88
C ILE A 176 4.14 5.69 11.74
N LYS A 177 5.05 5.84 10.78
CA LYS A 177 6.19 4.93 10.58
C LYS A 177 7.47 5.57 11.11
N VAL A 178 8.03 5.02 12.20
CA VAL A 178 9.23 5.55 12.85
C VAL A 178 10.50 4.92 12.29
N GLN A 179 10.59 3.58 12.34
CA GLN A 179 11.85 2.86 12.09
C GLN A 179 12.48 3.08 10.71
N HIS A 180 11.68 3.37 9.68
CA HIS A 180 12.20 3.57 8.33
C HIS A 180 12.12 5.01 7.84
N ASN A 181 11.38 5.86 8.52
CA ASN A 181 11.14 7.22 8.08
C ASN A 181 12.02 8.20 8.87
N VAL A 182 11.99 8.15 10.20
CA VAL A 182 12.74 9.10 11.03
C VAL A 182 14.24 8.92 10.85
N GLY A 183 14.92 10.00 10.50
CA GLY A 183 16.38 10.02 10.26
C GLY A 183 16.82 9.36 8.95
N ASN A 184 15.90 8.85 8.14
CA ASN A 184 16.22 8.24 6.86
C ASN A 184 15.91 9.21 5.69
N GLY A 185 16.83 10.09 5.39
CA GLY A 185 16.76 11.20 4.44
C GLY A 185 15.69 11.14 3.34
N PRO A 186 15.66 10.12 2.46
CA PRO A 186 14.61 10.01 1.44
C PRO A 186 13.20 9.84 1.98
N TYR A 187 13.04 9.24 3.16
CA TYR A 187 11.74 8.90 3.76
C TYR A 187 11.34 9.81 4.91
N ASP A 188 12.28 10.61 5.45
CA ASP A 188 12.07 11.51 6.59
C ASP A 188 11.31 12.78 6.14
N VAL A 189 10.03 12.61 5.89
CA VAL A 189 9.14 13.66 5.37
C VAL A 189 8.28 14.26 6.49
N CYS A 190 7.71 13.42 7.34
CA CYS A 190 6.73 13.81 8.35
C CYS A 190 7.43 14.07 9.71
N ASN A 191 7.78 15.32 9.98
CA ASN A 191 8.33 15.73 11.27
C ASN A 191 7.24 16.07 12.31
N ALA A 192 7.62 16.46 13.52
CA ALA A 192 6.66 16.81 14.58
C ALA A 192 5.73 17.98 14.20
N GLY A 193 6.20 18.93 13.40
CA GLY A 193 5.39 20.04 12.89
C GLY A 193 4.25 19.56 12.00
N TYR A 194 4.52 18.62 11.12
CA TYR A 194 3.50 17.98 10.28
C TYR A 194 2.39 17.33 11.13
N TRP A 195 2.77 16.53 12.12
CA TRP A 195 1.79 15.84 12.97
C TRP A 195 0.96 16.82 13.78
N GLN A 196 1.57 17.88 14.30
CA GLN A 196 0.87 18.90 15.06
C GLN A 196 -0.14 19.65 14.18
N GLU A 197 0.25 20.09 12.99
CA GLU A 197 -0.62 20.82 12.06
C GLU A 197 -1.79 19.93 11.57
N ALA A 198 -1.52 18.65 11.31
CA ALA A 198 -2.53 17.68 10.92
C ALA A 198 -3.56 17.44 12.03
N ILE A 199 -3.12 17.31 13.29
CA ILE A 199 -3.99 17.18 14.44
C ILE A 199 -4.84 18.45 14.63
N ASP A 200 -4.23 19.62 14.48
CA ASP A 200 -4.96 20.92 14.62
C ASP A 200 -5.99 21.09 13.51
N TYR A 201 -5.70 20.65 12.30
CA TYR A 201 -6.67 20.62 11.20
C TYR A 201 -7.87 19.73 11.53
N ILE A 202 -7.63 18.51 11.99
CA ILE A 202 -8.69 17.56 12.39
C ILE A 202 -9.55 18.19 13.52
N ARG A 203 -8.94 18.75 14.54
CA ARG A 203 -9.67 19.34 15.69
C ARG A 203 -10.55 20.53 15.32
N LYS A 204 -10.25 21.20 14.23
CA LYS A 204 -11.10 22.28 13.69
C LYS A 204 -12.31 21.76 12.92
N ASN A 205 -12.24 20.56 12.38
CA ASN A 205 -13.22 20.00 11.45
C ASN A 205 -13.99 18.79 12.00
N VAL A 206 -13.52 18.19 13.10
CA VAL A 206 -14.10 16.99 13.72
C VAL A 206 -14.39 17.29 15.20
N GLU A 207 -15.60 17.07 15.62
CA GLU A 207 -16.02 17.29 17.01
C GLU A 207 -15.54 16.16 17.92
N ASN A 208 -14.88 16.52 19.03
CA ASN A 208 -14.39 15.58 20.06
C ASN A 208 -13.64 14.37 19.48
N PRO A 209 -12.59 14.56 18.66
CA PRO A 209 -11.88 13.47 18.02
C PRO A 209 -11.17 12.57 19.04
N LEU A 210 -11.25 11.24 18.83
CA LEU A 210 -10.45 10.23 19.49
C LEU A 210 -9.30 9.84 18.57
N PHE A 211 -8.07 10.09 18.96
CA PHE A 211 -6.91 9.73 18.16
C PHE A 211 -6.46 8.29 18.46
N PHE A 212 -6.36 7.47 17.42
CA PHE A 212 -5.83 6.11 17.48
C PHE A 212 -4.43 6.07 16.86
N ILE A 213 -3.40 5.92 17.71
CA ILE A 213 -2.01 5.83 17.26
C ILE A 213 -1.70 4.40 16.80
N CYS A 214 -1.37 4.26 15.53
CA CYS A 214 -0.79 3.06 14.94
C CYS A 214 0.65 3.35 14.48
N SER A 215 1.63 2.71 15.12
CA SER A 215 3.05 2.92 14.86
C SER A 215 3.87 1.67 15.16
N ASP A 216 4.99 1.52 14.48
CA ASP A 216 6.02 0.53 14.81
C ASP A 216 6.89 0.93 16.02
N ASN A 217 6.68 2.12 16.58
CA ASN A 217 7.27 2.56 17.84
C ASN A 217 6.39 3.63 18.50
N VAL A 218 5.37 3.17 19.23
CA VAL A 218 4.38 4.04 19.90
C VAL A 218 5.01 4.93 20.96
N ASP A 219 6.00 4.42 21.70
CA ASP A 219 6.67 5.19 22.76
C ASP A 219 7.43 6.36 22.17
N TYR A 220 8.19 6.16 21.09
CA TYR A 220 8.86 7.23 20.36
C TYR A 220 7.87 8.30 19.88
N VAL A 221 6.72 7.89 19.38
CA VAL A 221 5.68 8.83 18.92
C VAL A 221 5.21 9.72 20.06
N LYS A 222 4.93 9.14 21.24
CA LYS A 222 4.47 9.86 22.42
C LYS A 222 5.53 10.77 23.04
N GLU A 223 6.79 10.39 22.96
CA GLU A 223 7.90 11.15 23.53
C GLU A 223 8.38 12.28 22.63
N HIS A 224 8.32 12.11 21.30
CA HIS A 224 9.01 13.00 20.37
C HIS A 224 8.13 13.64 19.28
N LEU A 225 6.98 13.07 18.97
CA LEU A 225 6.18 13.54 17.84
C LEU A 225 4.85 14.16 18.26
N ILE A 226 4.19 13.64 19.29
CA ILE A 226 2.83 14.04 19.67
C ILE A 226 2.73 14.15 21.20
N ASP A 227 2.41 15.34 21.70
CA ASP A 227 2.09 15.52 23.11
C ASP A 227 0.68 14.98 23.41
N THR A 228 0.64 13.70 23.76
CA THR A 228 -0.63 12.98 24.01
C THR A 228 -1.39 13.46 25.25
N SER A 229 -0.77 14.29 26.12
CA SER A 229 -1.47 14.85 27.28
C SER A 229 -2.56 15.86 26.91
N LYS A 230 -2.52 16.38 25.68
CA LYS A 230 -3.46 17.40 25.17
C LYS A 230 -4.67 16.81 24.44
N TYR A 231 -4.70 15.51 24.22
CA TYR A 231 -5.66 14.87 23.33
C TYR A 231 -6.22 13.60 23.97
N ASP A 232 -7.41 13.20 23.51
CA ASP A 232 -7.95 11.89 23.85
C ASP A 232 -7.34 10.86 22.90
N VAL A 233 -6.50 9.96 23.43
CA VAL A 233 -5.65 9.08 22.66
C VAL A 233 -5.74 7.65 23.15
N ILE A 234 -5.88 6.73 22.21
CA ILE A 234 -5.63 5.30 22.41
C ILE A 234 -4.54 4.84 21.45
N SER A 235 -3.92 3.71 21.70
CA SER A 235 -2.83 3.17 20.86
C SER A 235 -3.14 1.73 20.46
N GLN A 236 -2.59 1.30 19.33
CA GLN A 236 -2.70 -0.11 18.91
C GLN A 236 -2.16 -1.06 19.98
N SER A 237 -2.67 -2.31 19.99
CA SER A 237 -2.09 -3.39 20.77
C SER A 237 -0.73 -3.80 20.19
N CYS A 238 0.23 -4.11 21.08
CA CYS A 238 1.52 -4.68 20.68
C CYS A 238 1.41 -6.12 20.16
N ASP A 239 0.30 -6.78 20.45
CA ASP A 239 0.04 -8.18 20.06
C ASP A 239 -0.64 -8.31 18.69
N PHE A 240 -0.98 -7.20 18.04
CA PHE A 240 -1.58 -7.23 16.72
C PHE A 240 -0.58 -7.68 15.65
N GLU A 241 -1.03 -8.63 14.83
CA GLU A 241 -0.40 -8.88 13.53
C GLU A 241 -0.58 -7.67 12.61
N VAL A 242 0.21 -7.62 11.55
CA VAL A 242 0.21 -6.47 10.63
C VAL A 242 -1.16 -6.28 9.97
N GLU A 243 -1.82 -7.37 9.61
CA GLU A 243 -3.14 -7.39 8.98
C GLU A 243 -4.23 -6.92 9.96
N GLU A 244 -4.12 -7.30 11.22
CA GLU A 244 -5.04 -6.87 12.28
C GLU A 244 -4.91 -5.37 12.54
N SER A 245 -3.66 -4.88 12.63
CA SER A 245 -3.39 -3.45 12.74
C SER A 245 -4.05 -2.67 11.59
N LEU A 246 -3.91 -3.17 10.35
CA LEU A 246 -4.52 -2.53 9.18
C LEU A 246 -6.05 -2.54 9.25
N ALA A 247 -6.64 -3.66 9.69
CA ALA A 247 -8.09 -3.80 9.82
C ALA A 247 -8.66 -2.82 10.86
N VAL A 248 -8.03 -2.71 12.03
CA VAL A 248 -8.45 -1.76 13.09
C VAL A 248 -8.28 -0.30 12.61
N MET A 249 -7.17 0.02 11.94
CA MET A 249 -6.98 1.35 11.35
C MET A 249 -8.10 1.70 10.37
N GLY A 250 -8.50 0.76 9.51
CA GLY A 250 -9.57 0.94 8.53
C GLY A 250 -10.97 1.16 9.14
N MET A 251 -11.15 0.84 10.43
CA MET A 251 -12.41 1.11 11.17
C MET A 251 -12.50 2.55 11.66
N CYS A 252 -11.41 3.30 11.70
CA CYS A 252 -11.42 4.71 12.07
C CYS A 252 -12.22 5.53 11.05
N LYS A 253 -12.84 6.63 11.53
CA LYS A 253 -13.68 7.51 10.68
C LYS A 253 -12.86 8.50 9.87
N HIS A 254 -11.72 8.97 10.39
CA HIS A 254 -10.83 9.92 9.73
C HIS A 254 -9.37 9.47 9.83
N PHE A 255 -8.48 10.09 9.06
CA PHE A 255 -7.10 9.60 8.92
C PHE A 255 -6.11 10.77 8.84
N ILE A 256 -5.03 10.67 9.62
CA ILE A 256 -3.79 11.40 9.42
C ILE A 256 -2.74 10.37 9.05
N ILE A 257 -2.25 10.41 7.83
CA ILE A 257 -1.30 9.42 7.32
C ILE A 257 0.07 10.02 7.06
N GLY A 258 1.12 9.29 7.44
CA GLY A 258 2.46 9.57 6.94
C GLY A 258 2.66 9.05 5.51
N ASN A 259 3.84 9.26 4.96
CA ASN A 259 4.22 8.83 3.61
C ASN A 259 4.46 7.31 3.51
N THR A 260 3.44 6.52 3.85
CA THR A 260 3.49 5.05 3.80
C THR A 260 2.32 4.45 3.06
N THR A 261 2.58 3.41 2.29
CA THR A 261 1.52 2.61 1.64
C THR A 261 0.59 1.93 2.65
N PHE A 262 1.05 1.69 3.86
CA PHE A 262 0.25 1.11 4.93
C PHE A 262 -0.87 2.08 5.39
N GLY A 263 -0.52 3.34 5.67
CA GLY A 263 -1.50 4.38 5.98
C GLY A 263 -2.44 4.67 4.81
N TRP A 264 -1.93 4.60 3.58
CA TRP A 264 -2.75 4.71 2.38
C TRP A 264 -3.85 3.64 2.34
N TRP A 265 -3.50 2.38 2.62
CA TRP A 265 -4.47 1.28 2.63
C TRP A 265 -5.45 1.40 3.80
N ALA A 266 -5.03 1.88 4.95
CA ALA A 266 -5.93 2.10 6.08
C ALA A 266 -7.10 3.01 5.71
N GLN A 267 -6.83 4.18 5.10
CA GLN A 267 -7.88 5.09 4.65
C GLN A 267 -8.70 4.53 3.48
N PHE A 268 -8.08 3.74 2.60
CA PHE A 268 -8.79 3.12 1.47
C PHE A 268 -9.79 2.05 1.92
N LEU A 269 -9.45 1.25 2.92
CA LEU A 269 -10.33 0.22 3.47
C LEU A 269 -11.57 0.79 4.16
N ASN A 270 -11.47 2.02 4.67
CA ASN A 270 -12.65 2.77 5.06
C ASN A 270 -13.39 3.29 3.83
N GLY A 271 -14.57 2.77 3.58
CA GLY A 271 -15.38 3.11 2.39
C GLY A 271 -16.25 4.36 2.53
N SER A 272 -16.14 5.12 3.65
CA SER A 272 -16.95 6.34 3.85
C SER A 272 -16.49 7.48 2.96
N ASP A 273 -17.44 8.17 2.34
CA ASP A 273 -17.19 9.39 1.57
C ASP A 273 -17.01 10.62 2.48
N ASP A 274 -17.50 10.55 3.74
CA ASP A 274 -17.42 11.66 4.72
C ASP A 274 -16.09 11.71 5.47
N LYS A 275 -15.17 10.79 5.21
CA LYS A 275 -13.88 10.76 5.89
C LYS A 275 -13.01 11.95 5.50
N ILE A 276 -12.32 12.51 6.48
CA ILE A 276 -11.24 13.47 6.26
C ILE A 276 -9.93 12.68 6.24
N VAL A 277 -9.12 12.88 5.20
CA VAL A 277 -7.77 12.32 5.08
C VAL A 277 -6.77 13.46 5.01
N VAL A 278 -5.83 13.48 5.94
CA VAL A 278 -4.71 14.45 5.96
C VAL A 278 -3.43 13.71 5.61
N ALA A 279 -2.65 14.26 4.68
CA ALA A 279 -1.41 13.67 4.19
C ALA A 279 -0.32 14.74 3.97
N PRO A 280 0.98 14.36 3.94
CA PRO A 280 2.04 15.31 3.60
C PRO A 280 1.98 15.67 2.11
N SER A 281 2.28 16.94 1.76
CA SER A 281 2.28 17.42 0.36
C SER A 281 3.34 16.75 -0.50
N ARG A 282 4.34 16.15 0.13
CA ARG A 282 5.45 15.44 -0.52
C ARG A 282 5.53 14.01 0.04
N TRP A 283 5.71 13.02 -0.87
CA TRP A 283 5.80 11.61 -0.47
C TRP A 283 7.23 11.14 -0.15
N MET A 284 8.22 11.77 -0.77
CA MET A 284 9.64 11.43 -0.63
C MET A 284 10.51 12.68 -0.74
N ASN A 285 11.65 12.69 -0.07
CA ASN A 285 12.67 13.77 -0.19
C ASN A 285 13.59 13.60 -1.41
N VAL A 286 13.19 12.77 -2.38
CA VAL A 286 13.89 12.57 -3.64
C VAL A 286 12.90 12.70 -4.79
N GLU A 287 13.38 13.20 -5.93
CA GLU A 287 12.54 13.30 -7.12
C GLU A 287 12.21 11.90 -7.65
N MET A 288 10.92 11.59 -7.69
CA MET A 288 10.39 10.35 -8.24
C MET A 288 8.96 10.54 -8.74
N PRO A 289 8.51 9.72 -9.70
CA PRO A 289 7.12 9.78 -10.15
C PRO A 289 6.21 9.26 -9.03
N ILE A 290 5.24 10.10 -8.64
CA ILE A 290 4.27 9.81 -7.60
C ILE A 290 2.87 9.96 -8.20
N ASP A 291 1.99 8.96 -7.96
CA ASP A 291 0.57 9.00 -8.33
C ASP A 291 -0.28 8.31 -7.25
N ILE A 292 0.01 8.63 -6.00
CA ILE A 292 -0.57 7.97 -4.82
C ILE A 292 -1.63 8.85 -4.13
N TYR A 293 -1.65 10.15 -4.42
CA TYR A 293 -2.57 11.11 -3.82
C TYR A 293 -3.97 10.98 -4.41
N GLN A 294 -4.97 11.22 -3.57
CA GLN A 294 -6.37 11.31 -4.00
C GLN A 294 -6.84 12.77 -3.92
N ASP A 295 -7.73 13.16 -4.82
CA ASP A 295 -8.14 14.57 -5.01
C ASP A 295 -8.83 15.17 -3.76
N ASN A 296 -9.42 14.33 -2.91
CA ASN A 296 -10.14 14.74 -1.70
C ASN A 296 -9.26 14.81 -0.44
N TRP A 297 -7.96 14.58 -0.54
CA TRP A 297 -7.08 14.68 0.62
C TRP A 297 -6.72 16.13 0.95
N HIS A 298 -6.65 16.43 2.24
CA HIS A 298 -6.04 17.66 2.71
C HIS A 298 -4.53 17.48 2.84
N LEU A 299 -3.76 18.28 2.08
CA LEU A 299 -2.31 18.19 2.06
C LEU A 299 -1.68 19.28 2.92
N ILE A 300 -0.75 18.88 3.79
CA ILE A 300 0.06 19.77 4.61
C ILE A 300 1.45 19.88 4.02
N GLU A 301 1.95 21.11 3.91
CA GLU A 301 3.30 21.38 3.39
C GLU A 301 4.39 20.84 4.35
N VAL A 302 5.40 20.13 3.76
CA VAL A 302 6.50 19.49 4.48
C VAL A 302 7.84 19.69 3.78
#